data_31401f667ab732e5ef514c678fe86d92
#
_entry.id   31401f667ab732e5ef514c678fe86d92
#
_cell.length_a   1.000
_cell.length_b   1.000
_cell.length_c   1.000
_cell.angle_alpha   90.00
_cell.angle_beta   90.00
_cell.angle_gamma   90.00
#
_symmetry.space_group_name_H-M   'P 1'
#
loop_
_entity.id
_entity.type
_entity.pdbx_description
1 polymer ?
#
loop_
_entity_poly.entity_id
_entity_poly.type
_entity_poly.pdbx_seq_one_letter_code
_entity_poly.pdbx_strand_id
1 'polypeptide(L)'
;SDLANANAVKELVIAGLLISSRKVISGIEWAKTLQGQEGVAKLVEKGKSAFVGPEIKGKRLGVIGLGAIGILVANAAHSLGMEVYGYDPYLSVDAAWGLSRSIIHATSLDQIYANCDYITVHVPLTPDTKGMFNAAAFAAMPDGVRILNFSRADLVNIPDMKEALASGKVAAYVVDFPTEDILGVENVIAIPHLGASTPESEDNCAVMAADELIAFLEDGNIVNSVNFPTVEVPRTTERRICVLHKNVPNMLSQISGVVSATVNGKHELKALV
;
A
#
# COMPACT_ATOMS: atom_id res chain seq x y z
N SER A 1 -0.47 -12.37 2.09
CA SER A 1 -0.91 -11.26 2.97
C SER A 1 -0.07 -10.03 2.69
N ASP A 2 -0.67 -8.84 2.79
CA ASP A 2 0.05 -7.57 2.54
C ASP A 2 1.27 -7.40 3.46
N LEU A 3 1.27 -8.03 4.63
CA LEU A 3 2.39 -8.02 5.57
C LEU A 3 3.66 -8.69 5.01
N ALA A 4 3.53 -9.83 4.35
CA ALA A 4 4.66 -10.55 3.78
C ALA A 4 5.35 -9.78 2.65
N ASN A 5 4.57 -8.98 1.92
CA ASN A 5 4.99 -8.27 0.71
C ASN A 5 5.30 -6.78 0.97
N ALA A 6 4.99 -6.29 2.15
CA ALA A 6 4.99 -4.84 2.44
C ALA A 6 6.33 -4.17 2.13
N ASN A 7 7.44 -4.81 2.45
CA ASN A 7 8.76 -4.25 2.17
C ASN A 7 9.06 -4.17 0.67
N ALA A 8 8.75 -5.23 -0.08
CA ALA A 8 8.97 -5.24 -1.53
C ALA A 8 8.15 -4.15 -2.23
N VAL A 9 6.87 -4.04 -1.89
CA VAL A 9 6.00 -2.98 -2.43
C VAL A 9 6.52 -1.61 -2.06
N LYS A 10 6.92 -1.38 -0.79
CA LYS A 10 7.50 -0.12 -0.35
C LYS A 10 8.72 0.27 -1.20
N GLU A 11 9.63 -0.66 -1.48
CA GLU A 11 10.81 -0.37 -2.30
C GLU A 11 10.43 0.05 -3.71
N LEU A 12 9.46 -0.61 -4.32
CA LEU A 12 9.00 -0.24 -5.65
C LEU A 12 8.22 1.10 -5.66
N VAL A 13 7.48 1.41 -4.59
CA VAL A 13 6.85 2.73 -4.42
C VAL A 13 7.91 3.84 -4.35
N ILE A 14 8.98 3.64 -3.58
CA ILE A 14 10.09 4.61 -3.51
C ILE A 14 10.78 4.76 -4.87
N ALA A 15 11.02 3.67 -5.60
CA ALA A 15 11.51 3.72 -6.97
C ALA A 15 10.55 4.53 -7.86
N GLY A 16 9.25 4.26 -7.81
CA GLY A 16 8.22 5.00 -8.52
C GLY A 16 8.20 6.50 -8.18
N LEU A 17 8.36 6.84 -6.92
CA LEU A 17 8.46 8.21 -6.45
C LEU A 17 9.64 8.94 -7.12
N LEU A 18 10.81 8.33 -7.16
CA LEU A 18 12.02 8.92 -7.76
C LEU A 18 11.92 9.02 -9.29
N ILE A 19 11.44 7.98 -9.97
CA ILE A 19 11.29 8.00 -11.44
C ILE A 19 10.13 8.87 -11.92
N SER A 20 9.13 9.15 -11.09
CA SER A 20 8.10 10.14 -11.40
C SER A 20 8.64 11.57 -11.39
N SER A 21 9.68 11.82 -10.62
CA SER A 21 10.35 13.12 -10.51
C SER A 21 11.43 13.32 -11.56
N ARG A 22 12.28 12.31 -11.70
CA ARG A 22 13.45 12.33 -12.58
C ARG A 22 13.13 11.50 -13.81
N LYS A 23 13.24 12.09 -15.00
CA LYS A 23 12.93 11.44 -16.29
C LYS A 23 13.97 10.38 -16.67
N VAL A 24 14.30 9.47 -15.76
CA VAL A 24 15.37 8.47 -15.92
C VAL A 24 15.04 7.48 -17.03
N ILE A 25 13.81 6.96 -17.07
CA ILE A 25 13.40 5.96 -18.06
C ILE A 25 13.50 6.53 -19.47
N SER A 26 12.88 7.68 -19.74
CA SER A 26 12.94 8.33 -21.03
C SER A 26 14.36 8.77 -21.39
N GLY A 27 15.15 9.20 -20.42
CA GLY A 27 16.57 9.50 -20.58
C GLY A 27 17.40 8.29 -21.00
N ILE A 28 17.15 7.14 -20.40
CA ILE A 28 17.80 5.87 -20.77
C ILE A 28 17.44 5.48 -22.21
N GLU A 29 16.15 5.53 -22.56
CA GLU A 29 15.71 5.20 -23.93
C GLU A 29 16.33 6.13 -24.96
N TRP A 30 16.37 7.43 -24.66
CA TRP A 30 17.07 8.37 -25.52
C TRP A 30 18.57 8.08 -25.64
N ALA A 31 19.25 7.79 -24.51
CA ALA A 31 20.69 7.51 -24.53
C ALA A 31 21.04 6.30 -25.42
N LYS A 32 20.19 5.28 -25.46
CA LYS A 32 20.35 4.14 -26.36
C LYS A 32 20.37 4.52 -27.85
N THR A 33 19.64 5.59 -28.22
CA THR A 33 19.61 6.07 -29.61
C THR A 33 20.93 6.68 -30.06
N LEU A 34 21.83 7.02 -29.14
CA LEU A 34 23.15 7.58 -29.44
C LEU A 34 24.20 6.53 -29.85
N GLN A 35 23.85 5.25 -29.73
CA GLN A 35 24.76 4.17 -30.12
C GLN A 35 25.18 4.32 -31.60
N GLY A 36 26.49 4.25 -31.87
CA GLY A 36 27.06 4.35 -33.21
C GLY A 36 27.21 5.76 -33.74
N GLN A 37 26.84 6.78 -32.95
CA GLN A 37 27.06 8.18 -33.33
C GLN A 37 28.46 8.67 -32.90
N GLU A 38 29.03 9.61 -33.66
CA GLU A 38 30.28 10.26 -33.26
C GLU A 38 30.05 11.30 -32.17
N GLY A 39 31.00 11.41 -31.24
CA GLY A 39 30.97 12.43 -30.20
C GLY A 39 29.86 12.28 -29.16
N VAL A 40 29.53 11.07 -28.79
CA VAL A 40 28.44 10.73 -27.84
C VAL A 40 28.47 11.59 -26.56
N ALA A 41 29.65 11.85 -25.98
CA ALA A 41 29.77 12.68 -24.78
C ALA A 41 29.21 14.09 -24.97
N LYS A 42 29.49 14.71 -26.15
CA LYS A 42 28.97 16.03 -26.49
C LYS A 42 27.46 16.00 -26.76
N LEU A 43 26.98 14.93 -27.39
CA LEU A 43 25.54 14.74 -27.65
C LEU A 43 24.77 14.59 -26.35
N VAL A 44 25.31 13.84 -25.37
CA VAL A 44 24.73 13.69 -24.03
C VAL A 44 24.63 15.04 -23.33
N GLU A 45 25.72 15.81 -23.28
CA GLU A 45 25.72 17.13 -22.64
C GLU A 45 24.73 18.10 -23.30
N LYS A 46 24.58 18.05 -24.61
CA LYS A 46 23.65 18.92 -25.36
C LYS A 46 22.18 18.51 -25.13
N GLY A 47 21.89 17.23 -25.02
CA GLY A 47 20.49 16.71 -24.96
C GLY A 47 19.95 16.48 -23.55
N LYS A 48 20.81 16.39 -22.54
CA LYS A 48 20.41 16.02 -21.17
C LYS A 48 19.37 16.96 -20.52
N SER A 49 19.31 18.21 -20.95
CA SER A 49 18.37 19.20 -20.39
C SER A 49 16.90 18.86 -20.63
N ALA A 50 16.59 18.03 -21.62
CA ALA A 50 15.24 17.54 -21.87
C ALA A 50 14.73 16.58 -20.76
N PHE A 51 15.64 16.02 -19.96
CA PHE A 51 15.34 15.01 -18.93
C PHE A 51 15.51 15.54 -17.51
N VAL A 52 15.54 16.85 -17.33
CA VAL A 52 15.59 17.50 -16.02
C VAL A 52 14.28 17.27 -15.28
N GLY A 53 14.38 16.99 -13.96
CA GLY A 53 13.25 16.88 -13.07
C GLY A 53 13.60 17.32 -11.64
N PRO A 54 12.59 17.57 -10.79
CA PRO A 54 12.79 18.07 -9.45
C PRO A 54 13.36 17.01 -8.51
N GLU A 55 13.98 17.46 -7.41
CA GLU A 55 14.28 16.62 -6.25
C GLU A 55 13.03 16.42 -5.39
N ILE A 56 12.98 15.29 -4.68
CA ILE A 56 11.89 15.01 -3.74
C ILE A 56 12.09 15.65 -2.38
N LYS A 57 13.33 15.95 -1.99
CA LYS A 57 13.66 16.57 -0.69
C LYS A 57 12.90 17.89 -0.51
N GLY A 58 12.26 18.03 0.65
CA GLY A 58 11.45 19.21 0.99
C GLY A 58 10.09 19.28 0.28
N LYS A 59 9.75 18.31 -0.58
CA LYS A 59 8.43 18.19 -1.18
C LYS A 59 7.48 17.43 -0.25
N ARG A 60 6.18 17.62 -0.46
CA ARG A 60 5.11 17.04 0.36
C ARG A 60 4.56 15.78 -0.29
N LEU A 61 4.59 14.68 0.47
CA LEU A 61 3.99 13.40 0.09
C LEU A 61 2.75 13.14 0.92
N GLY A 62 1.62 12.93 0.28
CA GLY A 62 0.42 12.36 0.91
C GLY A 62 0.41 10.84 0.79
N VAL A 63 0.25 10.17 1.91
CA VAL A 63 0.07 8.72 1.98
C VAL A 63 -1.36 8.42 2.41
N ILE A 64 -2.15 7.87 1.49
CA ILE A 64 -3.54 7.48 1.74
C ILE A 64 -3.58 5.98 2.02
N GLY A 65 -3.99 5.62 3.22
CA GLY A 65 -3.92 4.26 3.75
C GLY A 65 -2.61 4.01 4.50
N LEU A 66 -2.70 3.81 5.79
CA LEU A 66 -1.57 3.60 6.71
C LEU A 66 -1.59 2.18 7.28
N GLY A 67 -1.81 1.21 6.40
CA GLY A 67 -1.60 -0.21 6.68
C GLY A 67 -0.12 -0.59 6.61
N ALA A 68 0.16 -1.89 6.49
CA ALA A 68 1.53 -2.43 6.48
C ALA A 68 2.44 -1.76 5.45
N ILE A 69 1.94 -1.50 4.24
CA ILE A 69 2.71 -0.85 3.17
C ILE A 69 2.82 0.67 3.41
N GLY A 70 1.69 1.33 3.67
CA GLY A 70 1.64 2.79 3.79
C GLY A 70 2.53 3.34 4.90
N ILE A 71 2.62 2.65 6.03
CA ILE A 71 3.52 3.02 7.14
C ILE A 71 4.99 2.96 6.70
N LEU A 72 5.39 1.89 6.03
CA LEU A 72 6.77 1.74 5.56
C LEU A 72 7.12 2.81 4.51
N VAL A 73 6.20 3.10 3.59
CA VAL A 73 6.37 4.16 2.59
C VAL A 73 6.49 5.53 3.26
N ALA A 74 5.60 5.86 4.19
CA ALA A 74 5.62 7.13 4.91
C ALA A 74 6.96 7.35 5.64
N ASN A 75 7.42 6.35 6.38
CA ASN A 75 8.68 6.42 7.10
C ASN A 75 9.89 6.51 6.17
N ALA A 76 9.91 5.75 5.08
CA ALA A 76 11.00 5.78 4.09
C ALA A 76 11.09 7.15 3.39
N ALA A 77 9.95 7.69 2.95
CA ALA A 77 9.90 9.01 2.31
C ALA A 77 10.32 10.13 3.26
N HIS A 78 9.92 10.06 4.52
CA HIS A 78 10.39 10.98 5.56
C HIS A 78 11.92 10.92 5.71
N SER A 79 12.48 9.72 5.75
CA SER A 79 13.93 9.52 5.84
C SER A 79 14.70 10.06 4.62
N LEU A 80 14.04 10.14 3.46
CA LEU A 80 14.58 10.77 2.27
C LEU A 80 14.41 12.30 2.23
N GLY A 81 13.87 12.88 3.30
CA GLY A 81 13.75 14.33 3.47
C GLY A 81 12.45 14.93 2.95
N MET A 82 11.43 14.13 2.68
CA MET A 82 10.09 14.64 2.36
C MET A 82 9.32 15.04 3.61
N GLU A 83 8.42 15.99 3.47
CA GLU A 83 7.37 16.29 4.44
C GLU A 83 6.18 15.37 4.14
N VAL A 84 5.85 14.47 5.08
CA VAL A 84 4.87 13.41 4.82
C VAL A 84 3.58 13.65 5.59
N TYR A 85 2.46 13.62 4.86
CA TYR A 85 1.09 13.66 5.38
C TYR A 85 0.50 12.24 5.28
N GLY A 86 -0.04 11.73 6.37
CA GLY A 86 -0.70 10.43 6.41
C GLY A 86 -2.20 10.58 6.67
N TYR A 87 -3.00 9.84 5.92
CA TYR A 87 -4.46 9.77 6.11
C TYR A 87 -4.93 8.32 6.10
N ASP A 88 -5.57 7.91 7.20
CA ASP A 88 -6.28 6.64 7.30
C ASP A 88 -7.36 6.75 8.39
N PRO A 89 -8.67 6.72 8.02
CA PRO A 89 -9.75 6.80 8.99
C PRO A 89 -9.90 5.56 9.86
N TYR A 90 -9.23 4.46 9.50
CA TYR A 90 -9.28 3.16 10.19
C TYR A 90 -7.95 2.78 10.85
N LEU A 91 -7.06 3.74 11.05
CA LEU A 91 -5.74 3.50 11.63
C LEU A 91 -5.87 2.85 13.02
N SER A 92 -5.31 1.66 13.17
CA SER A 92 -5.27 0.99 14.47
C SER A 92 -4.20 1.61 15.37
N VAL A 93 -4.36 1.42 16.69
CA VAL A 93 -3.36 1.89 17.67
C VAL A 93 -2.00 1.23 17.41
N ASP A 94 -1.98 -0.08 17.13
CA ASP A 94 -0.75 -0.83 16.85
C ASP A 94 -0.06 -0.32 15.58
N ALA A 95 -0.81 -0.05 14.52
CA ALA A 95 -0.30 0.53 13.30
C ALA A 95 0.31 1.94 13.54
N ALA A 96 -0.33 2.75 14.37
CA ALA A 96 0.16 4.08 14.73
C ALA A 96 1.52 4.05 15.44
N TRP A 97 1.82 3.01 16.22
CA TRP A 97 3.14 2.83 16.84
C TRP A 97 4.27 2.62 15.84
N GLY A 98 3.96 2.15 14.63
CA GLY A 98 4.92 1.98 13.55
C GLY A 98 5.27 3.26 12.80
N LEU A 99 4.48 4.34 12.96
CA LEU A 99 4.69 5.61 12.29
C LEU A 99 5.74 6.48 12.99
N SER A 100 6.60 7.12 12.21
CA SER A 100 7.43 8.21 12.70
C SER A 100 6.57 9.34 13.27
N ARG A 101 6.98 9.90 14.39
CA ARG A 101 6.30 11.06 15.02
C ARG A 101 6.30 12.32 14.16
N SER A 102 7.14 12.36 13.14
CA SER A 102 7.23 13.49 12.20
C SER A 102 6.19 13.41 11.07
N ILE A 103 5.44 12.32 10.96
CA ILE A 103 4.36 12.21 9.98
C ILE A 103 3.20 13.10 10.41
N ILE A 104 2.73 13.95 9.50
CA ILE A 104 1.64 14.88 9.76
C ILE A 104 0.32 14.12 9.60
N HIS A 105 -0.51 14.14 10.63
CA HIS A 105 -1.83 13.53 10.59
C HIS A 105 -2.80 14.41 9.80
N ALA A 106 -3.21 13.95 8.63
CA ALA A 106 -4.31 14.55 7.88
C ALA A 106 -5.65 13.98 8.37
N THR A 107 -6.59 14.85 8.68
CA THR A 107 -7.92 14.45 9.20
C THR A 107 -8.94 14.24 8.09
N SER A 108 -8.61 14.60 6.85
CA SER A 108 -9.46 14.43 5.67
C SER A 108 -8.63 14.22 4.41
N LEU A 109 -9.24 13.63 3.38
CA LEU A 109 -8.64 13.58 2.04
C LEU A 109 -8.40 14.96 1.46
N ASP A 110 -9.26 15.93 1.75
CA ASP A 110 -9.10 17.30 1.28
C ASP A 110 -7.79 17.94 1.75
N GLN A 111 -7.33 17.61 2.96
CA GLN A 111 -6.02 18.06 3.43
C GLN A 111 -4.87 17.44 2.65
N ILE A 112 -4.97 16.16 2.27
CA ILE A 112 -4.00 15.50 1.40
C ILE A 112 -4.00 16.20 0.02
N TYR A 113 -5.15 16.33 -0.60
CA TYR A 113 -5.27 16.89 -1.94
C TYR A 113 -4.79 18.34 -2.01
N ALA A 114 -5.13 19.17 -1.04
CA ALA A 114 -4.75 20.57 -1.04
C ALA A 114 -3.26 20.85 -0.81
N ASN A 115 -2.56 19.94 -0.11
CA ASN A 115 -1.22 20.22 0.40
C ASN A 115 -0.09 19.43 -0.26
N CYS A 116 -0.37 18.32 -0.93
CA CYS A 116 0.68 17.37 -1.32
C CYS A 116 1.07 17.51 -2.79
N ASP A 117 2.37 17.53 -3.06
CA ASP A 117 2.97 17.54 -4.40
C ASP A 117 3.00 16.13 -5.01
N TYR A 118 3.01 15.11 -4.17
CA TYR A 118 2.98 13.69 -4.50
C TYR A 118 1.93 13.01 -3.65
N ILE A 119 1.18 12.08 -4.23
CA ILE A 119 0.17 11.30 -3.51
C ILE A 119 0.34 9.83 -3.88
N THR A 120 0.47 8.99 -2.87
CA THR A 120 0.50 7.53 -3.01
C THR A 120 -0.66 6.90 -2.26
N VAL A 121 -1.29 5.90 -2.88
CA VAL A 121 -2.50 5.27 -2.35
C VAL A 121 -2.26 3.81 -2.03
N HIS A 122 -2.66 3.41 -0.82
CA HIS A 122 -2.49 2.07 -0.27
C HIS A 122 -3.77 1.60 0.45
N VAL A 123 -4.91 1.76 -0.20
CA VAL A 123 -6.22 1.34 0.32
C VAL A 123 -6.80 0.21 -0.52
N PRO A 124 -7.65 -0.65 0.07
CA PRO A 124 -8.36 -1.66 -0.70
C PRO A 124 -9.38 -1.03 -1.65
N LEU A 125 -9.71 -1.75 -2.72
CA LEU A 125 -10.81 -1.39 -3.59
C LEU A 125 -12.14 -1.77 -2.91
N THR A 126 -12.94 -0.75 -2.63
CA THR A 126 -14.28 -0.87 -2.06
C THR A 126 -15.24 0.01 -2.86
N PRO A 127 -16.57 -0.09 -2.68
CA PRO A 127 -17.51 0.84 -3.28
C PRO A 127 -17.20 2.32 -2.99
N ASP A 128 -16.64 2.62 -1.80
CA ASP A 128 -16.30 3.98 -1.38
C ASP A 128 -14.98 4.49 -1.97
N THR A 129 -14.04 3.60 -2.27
CA THR A 129 -12.72 3.97 -2.80
C THR A 129 -12.65 3.86 -4.32
N LYS A 130 -13.58 3.15 -4.96
CA LYS A 130 -13.63 3.04 -6.42
C LYS A 130 -13.76 4.42 -7.07
N GLY A 131 -12.83 4.73 -7.98
CA GLY A 131 -12.81 6.00 -8.68
C GLY A 131 -12.57 7.22 -7.78
N MET A 132 -11.96 7.04 -6.62
CA MET A 132 -11.68 8.14 -5.68
C MET A 132 -10.77 9.22 -6.29
N PHE A 133 -9.88 8.83 -7.19
CA PHE A 133 -9.10 9.78 -8.01
C PHE A 133 -9.88 10.09 -9.30
N ASN A 134 -10.66 11.15 -9.25
CA ASN A 134 -11.51 11.64 -10.33
C ASN A 134 -11.24 13.12 -10.59
N ALA A 135 -11.99 13.71 -11.54
CA ALA A 135 -11.83 15.11 -11.94
C ALA A 135 -11.94 16.07 -10.75
N ALA A 136 -12.86 15.86 -9.82
CA ALA A 136 -13.03 16.69 -8.63
C ALA A 136 -11.83 16.58 -7.68
N ALA A 137 -11.31 15.37 -7.47
CA ALA A 137 -10.11 15.16 -6.68
C ALA A 137 -8.89 15.85 -7.30
N PHE A 138 -8.67 15.70 -8.61
CA PHE A 138 -7.55 16.36 -9.30
C PHE A 138 -7.65 17.88 -9.25
N ALA A 139 -8.86 18.43 -9.39
CA ALA A 139 -9.09 19.88 -9.28
C ALA A 139 -8.69 20.46 -7.91
N ALA A 140 -8.80 19.66 -6.84
CA ALA A 140 -8.42 20.05 -5.48
C ALA A 140 -6.90 19.96 -5.22
N MET A 141 -6.13 19.37 -6.13
CA MET A 141 -4.69 19.15 -5.98
C MET A 141 -3.87 20.31 -6.58
N PRO A 142 -2.61 20.48 -6.16
CA PRO A 142 -1.69 21.41 -6.82
C PRO A 142 -1.47 21.03 -8.28
N ASP A 143 -1.22 22.02 -9.13
CA ASP A 143 -0.80 21.80 -10.52
C ASP A 143 0.56 21.08 -10.55
N GLY A 144 0.66 20.07 -11.39
CA GLY A 144 1.86 19.26 -11.49
C GLY A 144 1.98 18.17 -10.40
N VAL A 145 0.90 17.84 -9.71
CA VAL A 145 0.88 16.75 -8.74
C VAL A 145 1.28 15.41 -9.40
N ARG A 146 1.94 14.56 -8.66
CA ARG A 146 2.31 13.21 -9.08
C ARG A 146 1.56 12.17 -8.28
N ILE A 147 0.97 11.21 -8.97
CA ILE A 147 0.12 10.17 -8.38
C ILE A 147 0.81 8.81 -8.54
N LEU A 148 0.87 8.06 -7.44
CA LEU A 148 1.39 6.69 -7.41
C LEU A 148 0.29 5.73 -6.95
N ASN A 149 0.04 4.71 -7.75
CA ASN A 149 -0.97 3.69 -7.45
C ASN A 149 -0.36 2.28 -7.55
N PHE A 150 -0.04 1.73 -6.39
CA PHE A 150 0.44 0.36 -6.23
C PHE A 150 -0.60 -0.53 -5.55
N SER A 151 -1.88 -0.11 -5.57
CA SER A 151 -2.97 -0.83 -4.91
C SER A 151 -3.88 -1.53 -5.90
N ARG A 152 -4.79 -0.80 -6.57
CA ARG A 152 -5.75 -1.35 -7.54
C ARG A 152 -6.05 -0.33 -8.64
N ALA A 153 -6.19 -0.80 -9.88
CA ALA A 153 -6.46 0.05 -11.03
C ALA A 153 -7.73 0.91 -10.85
N ASP A 154 -8.79 0.32 -10.37
CA ASP A 154 -10.12 0.96 -10.25
C ASP A 154 -10.22 2.06 -9.18
N LEU A 155 -9.17 2.33 -8.42
CA LEU A 155 -9.10 3.49 -7.53
C LEU A 155 -9.04 4.81 -8.32
N VAL A 156 -8.63 4.76 -9.58
CA VAL A 156 -8.46 5.89 -10.46
C VAL A 156 -9.50 5.85 -11.58
N ASN A 157 -10.20 6.97 -11.79
CA ASN A 157 -11.01 7.17 -12.98
C ASN A 157 -10.08 7.46 -14.16
N ILE A 158 -9.92 6.53 -15.07
CA ILE A 158 -8.93 6.64 -16.16
C ILE A 158 -9.25 7.77 -17.14
N PRO A 159 -10.48 7.99 -17.60
CA PRO A 159 -10.79 9.15 -18.43
C PRO A 159 -10.38 10.48 -17.78
N ASP A 160 -10.69 10.67 -16.51
CA ASP A 160 -10.34 11.88 -15.76
C ASP A 160 -8.81 12.01 -15.57
N MET A 161 -8.12 10.89 -15.35
CA MET A 161 -6.64 10.87 -15.27
C MET A 161 -6.01 11.29 -16.59
N LYS A 162 -6.52 10.81 -17.72
CA LYS A 162 -6.01 11.20 -19.05
C LYS A 162 -6.14 12.69 -19.29
N GLU A 163 -7.28 13.28 -18.94
CA GLU A 163 -7.49 14.73 -19.03
C GLU A 163 -6.55 15.50 -18.10
N ALA A 164 -6.37 15.03 -16.88
CA ALA A 164 -5.48 15.64 -15.90
C ALA A 164 -4.00 15.59 -16.36
N LEU A 165 -3.57 14.50 -16.99
CA LEU A 165 -2.25 14.36 -17.58
C LEU A 165 -2.08 15.31 -18.80
N ALA A 166 -3.06 15.34 -19.69
CA ALA A 166 -3.02 16.17 -20.88
C ALA A 166 -2.99 17.67 -20.57
N SER A 167 -3.68 18.11 -19.52
CA SER A 167 -3.69 19.50 -19.05
C SER A 167 -2.46 19.91 -18.23
N GLY A 168 -1.65 18.93 -17.79
CA GLY A 168 -0.53 19.19 -16.88
C GLY A 168 -0.94 19.32 -15.42
N LYS A 169 -2.23 19.14 -15.07
CA LYS A 169 -2.69 19.07 -13.67
C LYS A 169 -1.96 17.95 -12.93
N VAL A 170 -1.84 16.78 -13.55
CA VAL A 170 -1.02 15.65 -13.11
C VAL A 170 0.24 15.59 -13.95
N ALA A 171 1.40 15.71 -13.33
CA ALA A 171 2.68 15.69 -14.03
C ALA A 171 3.15 14.28 -14.38
N ALA A 172 2.81 13.30 -13.58
CA ALA A 172 3.12 11.89 -13.80
C ALA A 172 2.14 10.99 -13.05
N TYR A 173 1.81 9.86 -13.65
CA TYR A 173 1.06 8.77 -13.03
C TYR A 173 1.88 7.48 -13.07
N VAL A 174 2.25 6.98 -11.90
CA VAL A 174 2.92 5.69 -11.73
C VAL A 174 1.89 4.66 -11.30
N VAL A 175 1.80 3.56 -12.02
CA VAL A 175 0.80 2.52 -11.76
C VAL A 175 1.40 1.13 -11.91
N ASP A 176 1.14 0.26 -10.91
CA ASP A 176 1.58 -1.15 -10.92
C ASP A 176 0.46 -2.11 -11.40
N PHE A 177 -0.68 -1.57 -11.80
CA PHE A 177 -1.82 -2.30 -12.34
C PHE A 177 -2.28 -1.68 -13.66
N PRO A 178 -1.43 -1.73 -14.71
CA PRO A 178 -1.76 -1.11 -15.98
C PRO A 178 -2.95 -1.79 -16.65
N THR A 179 -3.82 -0.97 -17.21
CA THR A 179 -4.94 -1.39 -18.07
C THR A 179 -4.65 -0.94 -19.49
N GLU A 180 -5.31 -1.55 -20.48
CA GLU A 180 -5.03 -1.26 -21.89
C GLU A 180 -5.19 0.23 -22.23
N ASP A 181 -6.15 0.89 -21.62
CA ASP A 181 -6.49 2.30 -21.89
C ASP A 181 -5.50 3.32 -21.32
N ILE A 182 -4.60 2.87 -20.40
CA ILE A 182 -3.55 3.73 -19.82
C ILE A 182 -2.16 3.50 -20.46
N LEU A 183 -1.97 2.37 -21.13
CA LEU A 183 -0.70 2.05 -21.79
C LEU A 183 -0.40 3.02 -22.92
N GLY A 184 0.84 3.50 -22.97
CA GLY A 184 1.30 4.44 -24.01
C GLY A 184 0.83 5.88 -23.83
N VAL A 185 0.09 6.20 -22.78
CA VAL A 185 -0.28 7.58 -22.45
C VAL A 185 0.95 8.34 -21.95
N GLU A 186 1.16 9.54 -22.45
CA GLU A 186 2.29 10.37 -22.06
C GLU A 186 2.30 10.67 -20.56
N ASN A 187 3.48 10.62 -19.94
CA ASN A 187 3.70 10.81 -18.50
C ASN A 187 3.05 9.72 -17.60
N VAL A 188 2.67 8.61 -18.18
CA VAL A 188 2.31 7.39 -17.44
C VAL A 188 3.51 6.46 -17.37
N ILE A 189 3.83 6.01 -16.16
CA ILE A 189 4.85 4.99 -15.90
C ILE A 189 4.11 3.73 -15.45
N ALA A 190 3.87 2.82 -16.39
CA ALA A 190 3.15 1.58 -16.17
C ALA A 190 4.13 0.45 -15.85
N ILE A 191 4.06 -0.04 -14.63
CA ILE A 191 4.86 -1.15 -14.12
C ILE A 191 4.01 -2.42 -14.22
N PRO A 192 4.55 -3.56 -14.70
CA PRO A 192 3.75 -4.76 -14.96
C PRO A 192 3.53 -5.61 -13.70
N HIS A 193 2.89 -5.05 -12.68
CA HIS A 193 2.51 -5.70 -11.43
C HIS A 193 3.70 -6.37 -10.71
N LEU A 194 4.75 -5.59 -10.46
CA LEU A 194 5.99 -6.07 -9.86
C LEU A 194 6.10 -5.80 -8.35
N GLY A 195 5.11 -5.16 -7.74
CA GLY A 195 5.18 -4.72 -6.34
C GLY A 195 5.63 -5.79 -5.36
N ALA A 196 5.09 -7.02 -5.50
CA ALA A 196 5.42 -8.15 -4.64
C ALA A 196 6.30 -9.21 -5.32
N SER A 197 6.79 -8.94 -6.53
CA SER A 197 7.54 -9.92 -7.33
C SER A 197 9.03 -9.96 -6.96
N THR A 198 9.32 -10.42 -5.75
CA THR A 198 10.68 -10.63 -5.25
C THR A 198 10.80 -12.03 -4.63
N PRO A 199 11.97 -12.67 -4.70
CA PRO A 199 12.22 -13.96 -4.03
C PRO A 199 11.88 -13.90 -2.53
N GLU A 200 12.26 -12.82 -1.87
CA GLU A 200 12.01 -12.61 -0.45
C GLU A 200 10.50 -12.52 -0.12
N SER A 201 9.71 -11.92 -0.99
CA SER A 201 8.25 -11.88 -0.81
C SER A 201 7.62 -13.26 -0.93
N GLU A 202 8.08 -14.08 -1.89
CA GLU A 202 7.60 -15.44 -2.07
C GLU A 202 7.95 -16.30 -0.85
N ASP A 203 9.19 -16.22 -0.37
CA ASP A 203 9.66 -16.93 0.82
C ASP A 203 8.87 -16.49 2.06
N ASN A 204 8.70 -15.19 2.27
CA ASN A 204 7.93 -14.65 3.38
C ASN A 204 6.46 -15.10 3.35
N CYS A 205 5.83 -15.14 2.18
CA CYS A 205 4.46 -15.63 2.03
C CYS A 205 4.36 -17.11 2.40
N ALA A 206 5.32 -17.94 1.99
CA ALA A 206 5.34 -19.36 2.31
C ALA A 206 5.51 -19.59 3.82
N VAL A 207 6.45 -18.89 4.46
CA VAL A 207 6.69 -18.98 5.91
C VAL A 207 5.47 -18.53 6.68
N MET A 208 4.89 -17.37 6.37
CA MET A 208 3.69 -16.88 7.05
C MET A 208 2.51 -17.84 6.91
N ALA A 209 2.28 -18.39 5.70
CA ALA A 209 1.21 -19.35 5.50
C ALA A 209 1.41 -20.63 6.33
N ALA A 210 2.65 -21.11 6.45
CA ALA A 210 2.98 -22.25 7.30
C ALA A 210 2.74 -21.95 8.79
N ASP A 211 3.20 -20.79 9.26
CA ASP A 211 3.02 -20.36 10.66
C ASP A 211 1.55 -20.18 11.02
N GLU A 212 0.76 -19.59 10.13
CA GLU A 212 -0.70 -19.44 10.32
C GLU A 212 -1.42 -20.80 10.38
N LEU A 213 -1.03 -21.74 9.53
CA LEU A 213 -1.56 -23.10 9.55
C LEU A 213 -1.18 -23.85 10.83
N ILE A 214 0.06 -23.73 11.27
CA ILE A 214 0.54 -24.33 12.52
C ILE A 214 -0.22 -23.75 13.70
N ALA A 215 -0.34 -22.42 13.79
CA ALA A 215 -1.07 -21.75 14.85
C ALA A 215 -2.53 -22.20 14.93
N PHE A 216 -3.17 -22.42 13.78
CA PHE A 216 -4.54 -22.91 13.73
C PHE A 216 -4.64 -24.41 14.09
N LEU A 217 -3.81 -25.25 13.49
CA LEU A 217 -3.89 -26.71 13.68
C LEU A 217 -3.45 -27.15 15.07
N GLU A 218 -2.42 -26.53 15.61
CA GLU A 218 -1.88 -26.91 16.93
C GLU A 218 -2.59 -26.20 18.08
N ASP A 219 -2.88 -24.91 17.92
CA ASP A 219 -3.38 -24.06 19.00
C ASP A 219 -4.83 -23.58 18.80
N GLY A 220 -5.41 -23.73 17.61
CA GLY A 220 -6.71 -23.19 17.27
C GLY A 220 -6.73 -21.65 17.18
N ASN A 221 -5.56 -21.02 17.12
CA ASN A 221 -5.44 -19.58 16.94
C ASN A 221 -5.78 -19.21 15.49
N ILE A 222 -6.46 -18.09 15.32
CA ILE A 222 -6.85 -17.54 14.01
C ILE A 222 -6.13 -16.21 13.83
N VAL A 223 -5.18 -16.18 12.89
CA VAL A 223 -4.37 -15.00 12.59
C VAL A 223 -4.51 -14.69 11.10
N ASN A 224 -4.66 -13.40 10.76
CA ASN A 224 -4.76 -12.91 9.38
C ASN A 224 -5.87 -13.55 8.52
N SER A 225 -6.91 -14.08 9.13
CA SER A 225 -8.05 -14.66 8.40
C SER A 225 -8.85 -13.58 7.69
N VAL A 226 -9.34 -13.88 6.47
CA VAL A 226 -10.20 -12.97 5.71
C VAL A 226 -11.69 -13.08 6.09
N ASN A 227 -12.08 -14.13 6.79
CA ASN A 227 -13.48 -14.46 7.10
C ASN A 227 -13.77 -14.75 8.56
N PHE A 228 -12.74 -14.83 9.40
CA PHE A 228 -12.86 -14.95 10.84
C PHE A 228 -12.16 -13.80 11.54
N PRO A 229 -12.65 -13.35 12.70
CA PRO A 229 -11.92 -12.40 13.53
C PRO A 229 -10.62 -13.01 14.02
N THR A 230 -9.63 -12.19 14.28
CA THR A 230 -8.37 -12.63 14.91
C THR A 230 -8.63 -13.10 16.32
N VAL A 231 -8.21 -14.31 16.62
CA VAL A 231 -8.31 -14.93 17.95
C VAL A 231 -6.97 -15.57 18.27
N GLU A 232 -6.24 -14.97 19.19
CA GLU A 232 -4.95 -15.47 19.63
C GLU A 232 -4.94 -15.58 21.15
N VAL A 233 -4.79 -16.79 21.65
CA VAL A 233 -4.76 -17.10 23.08
C VAL A 233 -3.58 -18.01 23.36
N PRO A 234 -2.66 -17.62 24.26
CA PRO A 234 -1.55 -18.48 24.64
C PRO A 234 -2.03 -19.85 25.14
N ARG A 235 -1.38 -20.90 24.68
CA ARG A 235 -1.70 -22.25 25.14
C ARG A 235 -1.09 -22.49 26.52
N THR A 236 -1.96 -22.75 27.51
CA THR A 236 -1.55 -22.96 28.91
C THR A 236 -1.84 -24.37 29.38
N THR A 237 -2.47 -25.21 28.55
CA THR A 237 -2.88 -26.57 28.88
C THR A 237 -2.58 -27.53 27.74
N GLU A 238 -2.49 -28.84 28.05
CA GLU A 238 -2.26 -29.87 27.03
C GLU A 238 -3.42 -30.00 26.03
N ARG A 239 -4.65 -29.67 26.49
CA ARG A 239 -5.86 -29.79 25.67
C ARG A 239 -6.56 -28.46 25.57
N ARG A 240 -7.04 -28.16 24.37
CA ARG A 240 -7.85 -26.98 24.06
C ARG A 240 -9.06 -27.38 23.23
N ILE A 241 -10.19 -26.79 23.51
CA ILE A 241 -11.41 -26.93 22.72
C ILE A 241 -11.66 -25.57 22.08
N CYS A 242 -11.70 -25.52 20.76
CA CYS A 242 -12.05 -24.35 19.98
C CYS A 242 -13.42 -24.56 19.36
N VAL A 243 -14.34 -23.60 19.55
CA VAL A 243 -15.70 -23.68 19.03
C VAL A 243 -15.92 -22.53 18.08
N LEU A 244 -16.10 -22.85 16.81
CA LEU A 244 -16.45 -21.88 15.75
C LEU A 244 -17.96 -21.88 15.59
N HIS A 245 -18.61 -20.75 15.81
CA HIS A 245 -20.07 -20.66 15.76
C HIS A 245 -20.54 -19.29 15.23
N LYS A 246 -21.78 -19.24 14.78
CA LYS A 246 -22.46 -17.96 14.49
C LYS A 246 -22.85 -17.31 15.82
N ASN A 247 -22.69 -16.00 15.91
CA ASN A 247 -23.13 -15.25 17.09
C ASN A 247 -24.67 -15.12 17.09
N VAL A 248 -25.31 -16.09 17.70
CA VAL A 248 -26.77 -16.12 17.88
C VAL A 248 -27.12 -16.09 19.36
N PRO A 249 -28.33 -15.65 19.74
CA PRO A 249 -28.74 -15.61 21.16
C PRO A 249 -28.54 -16.96 21.87
N ASN A 250 -28.10 -16.88 23.12
CA ASN A 250 -27.93 -18.03 24.02
C ASN A 250 -26.79 -19.02 23.66
N MET A 251 -25.91 -18.71 22.74
CA MET A 251 -24.79 -19.61 22.33
C MET A 251 -23.85 -19.92 23.48
N LEU A 252 -23.49 -18.93 24.29
CA LEU A 252 -22.62 -19.11 25.46
C LEU A 252 -23.18 -20.12 26.48
N SER A 253 -24.47 -19.99 26.81
CA SER A 253 -25.13 -20.91 27.74
C SER A 253 -25.19 -22.32 27.18
N GLN A 254 -25.40 -22.48 25.87
CA GLN A 254 -25.41 -23.80 25.24
C GLN A 254 -24.02 -24.44 25.27
N ILE A 255 -22.98 -23.70 24.86
CA ILE A 255 -21.60 -24.20 24.85
C ILE A 255 -21.15 -24.54 26.27
N SER A 256 -21.33 -23.64 27.24
CA SER A 256 -20.92 -23.87 28.63
C SER A 256 -21.71 -25.01 29.28
N GLY A 257 -22.99 -25.15 28.95
CA GLY A 257 -23.83 -26.27 29.44
C GLY A 257 -23.31 -27.62 28.99
N VAL A 258 -22.98 -27.75 27.70
CA VAL A 258 -22.43 -29.00 27.14
C VAL A 258 -21.04 -29.29 27.73
N VAL A 259 -20.14 -28.28 27.74
CA VAL A 259 -18.79 -28.46 28.30
C VAL A 259 -18.83 -28.83 29.77
N SER A 260 -19.67 -28.19 30.57
CA SER A 260 -19.81 -28.50 32.02
C SER A 260 -20.39 -29.88 32.27
N ALA A 261 -21.26 -30.36 31.38
CA ALA A 261 -21.86 -31.69 31.53
C ALA A 261 -20.92 -32.84 31.12
N THR A 262 -19.96 -32.58 30.23
CA THR A 262 -19.12 -33.64 29.65
C THR A 262 -17.71 -33.73 30.22
N VAL A 263 -17.26 -32.74 30.99
CA VAL A 263 -15.87 -32.67 31.46
C VAL A 263 -15.83 -32.59 32.99
N ASN A 264 -15.38 -33.68 33.62
CA ASN A 264 -15.11 -33.70 35.05
C ASN A 264 -13.81 -32.97 35.38
N GLY A 265 -13.89 -31.76 35.91
CA GLY A 265 -12.73 -31.01 36.36
C GLY A 265 -12.91 -29.47 36.36
N LYS A 266 -11.92 -28.76 36.85
CA LYS A 266 -11.89 -27.31 36.85
C LYS A 266 -11.57 -26.80 35.44
N HIS A 267 -12.51 -26.10 34.83
CA HIS A 267 -12.33 -25.50 33.50
C HIS A 267 -12.34 -23.98 33.63
N GLU A 268 -11.34 -23.35 33.07
CA GLU A 268 -11.33 -21.88 32.85
C GLU A 268 -11.72 -21.58 31.41
N LEU A 269 -12.75 -20.76 31.25
CA LEU A 269 -13.07 -20.14 29.96
C LEU A 269 -12.13 -18.93 29.78
N LYS A 270 -11.14 -19.03 28.87
CA LYS A 270 -10.08 -18.02 28.77
C LYS A 270 -10.24 -17.01 27.65
N ALA A 271 -11.07 -17.28 26.65
CA ALA A 271 -11.36 -16.32 25.61
C ALA A 271 -12.75 -16.51 25.03
N LEU A 272 -13.37 -15.38 24.78
CA LEU A 272 -14.63 -15.26 24.10
C LEU A 272 -14.52 -14.11 23.12
N VAL A 273 -14.64 -14.39 21.84
CA VAL A 273 -14.57 -13.41 20.77
C VAL A 273 -15.84 -13.48 19.92
#